data_700109f90735bfb0e77db4bd7f2a4fff
#
_entry.id   700109f90735bfb0e77db4bd7f2a4fff
#
_cell.length_a   1.000
_cell.length_b   1.000
_cell.length_c   1.000
_cell.angle_alpha   90.00
_cell.angle_beta   90.00
_cell.angle_gamma   90.00
#
_symmetry.space_group_name_H-M   'P 1'
#
loop_
_entity.id
_entity.type
_entity.pdbx_description
1 polymer ?
#
loop_
_entity_poly.entity_id
_entity_poly.type
_entity_poly.pdbx_seq_one_letter_code
_entity_poly.pdbx_strand_id
1 'polypeptide(L)'
;SQPLLIVFARALQAGRVKTRLIPDFGEEGALTLYRLLLTRTIAAACGFPGRVQLWLDQADTELQALAQRHGWSCHLQQGEDLGEKMAQALNSGLAQADQVLLVGSDCAVLDQDYFEQALQALDKAPVVFGPSEDGGYVLIGSSSQALWHPKRFRGVRFGGEQALADNGLPQFEGSNAWAISGSRTKSGK
;
A
#
# COMPACT_ATOMS: atom_id res chain seq x y z
N SER A 1 21.42 0.30 2.15
CA SER A 1 20.50 1.41 2.38
C SER A 1 19.32 0.96 3.23
N GLN A 2 18.66 1.89 3.89
CA GLN A 2 17.47 1.58 4.67
C GLN A 2 16.31 1.23 3.73
N PRO A 3 15.48 0.25 4.10
CA PRO A 3 14.25 0.01 3.36
C PRO A 3 13.30 1.19 3.48
N LEU A 4 12.39 1.32 2.53
CA LEU A 4 11.39 2.39 2.46
C LEU A 4 9.99 1.80 2.51
N LEU A 5 9.14 2.36 3.36
CA LEU A 5 7.70 2.11 3.38
C LEU A 5 6.97 3.30 2.77
N ILE A 6 6.17 3.05 1.76
CA ILE A 6 5.25 4.02 1.16
C ILE A 6 3.85 3.70 1.68
N VAL A 7 3.19 4.69 2.27
CA VAL A 7 1.81 4.60 2.72
C VAL A 7 0.93 5.45 1.80
N PHE A 8 0.02 4.80 1.08
CA PHE A 8 -0.99 5.49 0.29
C PHE A 8 -2.17 5.87 1.16
N ALA A 9 -2.51 7.14 1.14
CA ALA A 9 -3.64 7.66 1.89
C ALA A 9 -4.50 8.59 1.03
N ARG A 10 -5.79 8.62 1.34
CA ARG A 10 -6.73 9.56 0.75
C ARG A 10 -6.84 10.80 1.62
N ALA A 11 -7.04 11.95 0.98
CA ALA A 11 -7.38 13.18 1.67
C ALA A 11 -8.64 12.99 2.55
N LEU A 12 -8.63 13.59 3.72
CA LEU A 12 -9.69 13.45 4.72
C LEU A 12 -10.90 14.31 4.35
N GLN A 13 -11.65 13.88 3.35
CA GLN A 13 -12.82 14.57 2.83
C GLN A 13 -14.06 13.69 2.91
N ALA A 14 -15.08 14.16 3.65
CA ALA A 14 -16.37 13.51 3.70
C ALA A 14 -16.94 13.35 2.28
N GLY A 15 -17.54 12.20 1.99
CA GLY A 15 -18.09 11.87 0.68
C GLY A 15 -17.06 11.30 -0.33
N ARG A 16 -15.77 11.30 0.00
CA ARG A 16 -14.72 10.81 -0.90
C ARG A 16 -13.95 9.59 -0.37
N VAL A 17 -14.15 9.24 0.89
CA VAL A 17 -13.48 8.10 1.52
C VAL A 17 -14.51 7.06 1.92
N LYS A 18 -14.15 5.78 1.77
CA LYS A 18 -15.04 4.66 2.11
C LYS A 18 -16.44 4.79 1.53
N THR A 19 -16.53 5.20 0.27
CA THR A 19 -17.79 5.57 -0.40
C THR A 19 -18.82 4.44 -0.39
N ARG A 20 -18.40 3.20 -0.44
CA ARG A 20 -19.32 2.04 -0.34
C ARG A 20 -20.03 1.91 1.01
N LEU A 21 -19.52 2.57 2.05
CA LEU A 21 -20.11 2.57 3.40
C LEU A 21 -21.05 3.75 3.64
N ILE A 22 -21.11 4.72 2.74
CA ILE A 22 -21.92 5.92 2.89
C ILE A 22 -23.42 5.58 3.01
N PRO A 23 -23.99 4.64 2.25
CA PRO A 23 -25.40 4.29 2.41
C PRO A 23 -25.79 3.84 3.83
N ASP A 24 -24.87 3.17 4.53
CA ASP A 24 -25.14 2.63 5.87
C ASP A 24 -24.73 3.59 7.00
N PHE A 25 -23.64 4.35 6.80
CA PHE A 25 -23.01 5.14 7.87
C PHE A 25 -23.02 6.64 7.61
N GLY A 26 -23.45 7.09 6.42
CA GLY A 26 -23.34 8.48 5.98
C GLY A 26 -21.89 8.87 5.66
N GLU A 27 -21.73 10.07 5.07
CA GLU A 27 -20.42 10.57 4.67
C GLU A 27 -19.49 10.79 5.87
N GLU A 28 -20.02 11.36 6.95
CA GLU A 28 -19.24 11.59 8.19
C GLU A 28 -18.89 10.30 8.91
N GLY A 29 -19.80 9.33 8.95
CA GLY A 29 -19.52 8.01 9.53
C GLY A 29 -18.46 7.26 8.75
N ALA A 30 -18.50 7.30 7.43
CA ALA A 30 -17.48 6.72 6.57
C ALA A 30 -16.12 7.40 6.77
N LEU A 31 -16.08 8.72 6.89
CA LEU A 31 -14.86 9.47 7.18
C LEU A 31 -14.28 9.09 8.56
N THR A 32 -15.13 8.98 9.58
CA THR A 32 -14.71 8.58 10.93
C THR A 32 -14.07 7.20 10.91
N LEU A 33 -14.66 6.25 10.21
CA LEU A 33 -14.09 4.91 10.06
C LEU A 33 -12.75 4.96 9.32
N TYR A 34 -12.65 5.74 8.25
CA TYR A 34 -11.40 5.90 7.52
C TYR A 34 -10.29 6.49 8.39
N ARG A 35 -10.61 7.52 9.20
CA ARG A 35 -9.65 8.08 10.17
C ARG A 35 -9.14 7.04 11.14
N LEU A 36 -10.00 6.15 11.61
CA LEU A 36 -9.61 5.07 12.52
C LEU A 36 -8.63 4.10 11.85
N LEU A 37 -8.94 3.68 10.62
CA LEU A 37 -8.09 2.76 9.86
C LEU A 37 -6.76 3.41 9.50
N LEU A 38 -6.78 4.67 9.08
CA LEU A 38 -5.57 5.44 8.79
C LEU A 38 -4.70 5.59 10.05
N THR A 39 -5.29 5.89 11.19
CA THR A 39 -4.56 6.00 12.46
C THR A 39 -3.86 4.67 12.81
N ARG A 40 -4.52 3.55 12.61
CA ARG A 40 -3.91 2.23 12.83
C ARG A 40 -2.79 1.94 11.85
N THR A 41 -2.95 2.31 10.58
CA THR A 41 -1.89 2.17 9.57
C THR A 41 -0.67 3.00 9.92
N ILE A 42 -0.88 4.24 10.36
CA ILE A 42 0.22 5.13 10.77
C ILE A 42 0.93 4.58 12.00
N ALA A 43 0.19 4.06 12.98
CA ALA A 43 0.79 3.44 14.16
C ALA A 43 1.66 2.24 13.78
N ALA A 44 1.19 1.40 12.85
CA ALA A 44 2.00 0.30 12.32
C ALA A 44 3.24 0.80 11.58
N ALA A 45 3.10 1.84 10.77
CA ALA A 45 4.21 2.43 10.02
C ALA A 45 5.30 3.01 10.92
N CYS A 46 4.95 3.49 12.12
CA CYS A 46 5.93 3.96 13.11
C CYS A 46 6.87 2.84 13.57
N GLY A 47 6.44 1.58 13.50
CA GLY A 47 7.27 0.41 13.82
C GLY A 47 8.10 -0.13 12.65
N PHE A 48 8.02 0.49 11.48
CA PHE A 48 8.77 0.04 10.32
C PHE A 48 10.27 0.28 10.49
N PRO A 49 11.13 -0.72 10.18
CA PRO A 49 12.57 -0.63 10.42
C PRO A 49 13.31 0.12 9.31
N GLY A 50 12.84 1.29 8.91
CA GLY A 50 13.40 2.10 7.85
C GLY A 50 12.71 3.43 7.73
N ARG A 51 12.82 4.04 6.54
CA ARG A 51 12.16 5.31 6.24
C ARG A 51 10.70 5.10 5.85
N VAL A 52 9.87 6.09 6.13
CA VAL A 52 8.46 6.10 5.76
C VAL A 52 8.14 7.35 4.95
N GLN A 53 7.34 7.19 3.93
CA GLN A 53 6.78 8.28 3.14
C GLN A 53 5.25 8.17 3.10
N LEU A 54 4.58 9.29 3.22
CA LEU A 54 3.13 9.36 3.05
C LEU A 54 2.82 9.91 1.65
N TRP A 55 2.02 9.18 0.89
CA TRP A 55 1.62 9.56 -0.47
C TRP A 55 0.12 9.75 -0.54
N LEU A 56 -0.30 10.96 -0.88
CA LEU A 56 -1.70 11.38 -0.87
C LEU A 56 -2.28 11.42 -2.28
N ASP A 57 -3.56 11.09 -2.41
CA ASP A 57 -4.32 11.26 -3.66
C ASP A 57 -4.56 12.74 -3.99
N GLN A 58 -4.71 13.58 -2.98
CA GLN A 58 -4.85 15.02 -3.07
C GLN A 58 -4.14 15.70 -1.90
N ALA A 59 -3.79 16.97 -2.07
CA ALA A 59 -3.22 17.76 -0.99
C ALA A 59 -4.18 17.83 0.21
N ASP A 60 -3.64 17.61 1.39
CA ASP A 60 -4.36 17.63 2.66
C ASP A 60 -3.44 18.16 3.75
N THR A 61 -3.79 19.32 4.30
CA THR A 61 -2.95 20.01 5.28
C THR A 61 -2.82 19.26 6.60
N GLU A 62 -3.87 18.55 7.03
CA GLU A 62 -3.84 17.73 8.23
C GLU A 62 -2.87 16.56 8.08
N LEU A 63 -2.92 15.86 6.95
CA LEU A 63 -2.05 14.73 6.67
C LEU A 63 -0.61 15.16 6.41
N GLN A 64 -0.40 16.30 5.77
CA GLN A 64 0.94 16.87 5.61
C GLN A 64 1.57 17.22 6.98
N ALA A 65 0.80 17.82 7.87
CA ALA A 65 1.26 18.13 9.23
C ALA A 65 1.56 16.84 10.02
N LEU A 66 0.75 15.81 9.85
CA LEU A 66 0.97 14.52 10.49
C LEU A 66 2.27 13.86 10.00
N ALA A 67 2.51 13.85 8.72
CA ALA A 67 3.77 13.33 8.16
C ALA A 67 4.97 14.11 8.71
N GLN A 68 4.87 15.42 8.76
CA GLN A 68 5.93 16.28 9.29
C GLN A 68 6.23 15.99 10.76
N ARG A 69 5.20 15.75 11.58
CA ARG A 69 5.39 15.40 13.01
C ARG A 69 6.14 14.09 13.20
N HIS A 70 5.98 13.15 12.26
CA HIS A 70 6.71 11.87 12.28
C HIS A 70 8.07 11.92 11.59
N GLY A 71 8.44 13.06 11.00
CA GLY A 71 9.67 13.17 10.23
C GLY A 71 9.59 12.46 8.87
N TRP A 72 8.41 12.22 8.37
CA TRP A 72 8.17 11.58 7.08
C TRP A 72 8.02 12.62 5.97
N SER A 73 8.54 12.31 4.78
CA SER A 73 8.22 13.11 3.60
C SER A 73 6.81 12.81 3.11
N CYS A 74 6.17 13.82 2.54
CA CYS A 74 4.82 13.72 2.01
C CYS A 74 4.84 14.03 0.51
N HIS A 75 4.19 13.18 -0.27
CA HIS A 75 4.16 13.27 -1.73
C HIS A 75 2.73 13.16 -2.24
N LEU A 76 2.51 13.64 -3.47
CA LEU A 76 1.26 13.41 -4.18
C LEU A 76 1.39 12.22 -5.12
N GLN A 77 0.39 11.37 -5.13
CA GLN A 77 0.28 10.26 -6.06
C GLN A 77 0.12 10.80 -7.48
N GLN A 78 0.80 10.19 -8.43
CA GLN A 78 0.78 10.59 -9.84
C GLN A 78 0.45 9.41 -10.73
N GLY A 79 -0.46 9.61 -11.66
CA GLY A 79 -0.93 8.61 -12.59
C GLY A 79 -2.41 8.78 -12.89
N GLU A 80 -2.89 8.16 -13.96
CA GLU A 80 -4.28 8.27 -14.39
C GLU A 80 -5.21 7.34 -13.60
N ASP A 81 -4.67 6.24 -13.09
CA ASP A 81 -5.39 5.29 -12.26
C ASP A 81 -4.53 4.79 -11.10
N LEU A 82 -5.10 3.97 -10.23
CA LEU A 82 -4.41 3.45 -9.06
C LEU A 82 -3.19 2.61 -9.45
N GLY A 83 -3.29 1.81 -10.51
CA GLY A 83 -2.19 1.00 -11.00
C GLY A 83 -0.97 1.83 -11.38
N GLU A 84 -1.16 2.89 -12.17
CA GLU A 84 -0.09 3.82 -12.52
C GLU A 84 0.47 4.55 -11.29
N LYS A 85 -0.41 5.00 -10.39
CA LYS A 85 0.01 5.68 -9.16
C LYS A 85 0.91 4.81 -8.30
N MET A 86 0.55 3.55 -8.13
CA MET A 86 1.33 2.59 -7.35
C MET A 86 2.67 2.28 -8.02
N ALA A 87 2.67 2.04 -9.32
CA ALA A 87 3.90 1.77 -10.07
C ALA A 87 4.84 2.97 -10.06
N GLN A 88 4.31 4.18 -10.21
CA GLN A 88 5.11 5.40 -10.15
C GLN A 88 5.73 5.60 -8.76
N ALA A 89 4.97 5.35 -7.69
CA ALA A 89 5.48 5.47 -6.34
C ALA A 89 6.56 4.43 -6.04
N LEU A 90 6.38 3.18 -6.46
CA LEU A 90 7.38 2.13 -6.31
C LEU A 90 8.64 2.44 -7.11
N ASN A 91 8.49 2.90 -8.34
CA ASN A 91 9.63 3.31 -9.17
C ASN A 91 10.43 4.43 -8.51
N SER A 92 9.74 5.47 -8.02
CA SER A 92 10.35 6.58 -7.30
C SER A 92 11.07 6.12 -6.03
N GLY A 93 10.45 5.25 -5.26
CA GLY A 93 11.03 4.70 -4.03
C GLY A 93 12.28 3.88 -4.29
N LEU A 94 12.26 3.05 -5.32
CA LEU A 94 13.40 2.20 -5.70
C LEU A 94 14.58 2.97 -6.29
N ALA A 95 14.38 4.21 -6.70
CA ALA A 95 15.50 5.12 -7.02
C ALA A 95 16.26 5.56 -5.76
N GLN A 96 15.66 5.43 -4.59
CA GLN A 96 16.22 5.91 -3.31
C GLN A 96 16.58 4.79 -2.34
N ALA A 97 15.99 3.62 -2.50
CA ALA A 97 16.14 2.48 -1.60
C ALA A 97 16.18 1.17 -2.36
N ASP A 98 16.89 0.18 -1.83
CA ASP A 98 17.01 -1.13 -2.47
C ASP A 98 15.76 -2.00 -2.27
N GLN A 99 15.01 -1.73 -1.22
CA GLN A 99 13.77 -2.44 -0.91
C GLN A 99 12.68 -1.42 -0.57
N VAL A 100 11.55 -1.55 -1.22
CA VAL A 100 10.38 -0.68 -1.02
C VAL A 100 9.15 -1.52 -0.77
N LEU A 101 8.40 -1.18 0.27
CA LEU A 101 7.07 -1.68 0.53
C LEU A 101 6.05 -0.57 0.29
N LEU A 102 4.91 -0.91 -0.28
CA LEU A 102 3.79 -0.01 -0.46
C LEU A 102 2.54 -0.62 0.17
N VAL A 103 1.88 0.13 1.03
CA VAL A 103 0.65 -0.27 1.71
C VAL A 103 -0.45 0.77 1.51
N GLY A 104 -1.69 0.33 1.53
CA GLY A 104 -2.85 1.22 1.64
C GLY A 104 -3.11 1.62 3.08
N SER A 105 -4.04 2.53 3.28
CA SER A 105 -4.37 3.08 4.60
C SER A 105 -5.71 2.59 5.17
N ASP A 106 -6.35 1.66 4.52
CA ASP A 106 -7.65 1.11 4.91
C ASP A 106 -7.59 -0.34 5.41
N CYS A 107 -6.39 -0.81 5.72
CA CYS A 107 -6.17 -2.14 6.26
C CYS A 107 -5.76 -2.08 7.73
N ALA A 108 -6.56 -2.69 8.61
CA ALA A 108 -6.36 -2.67 10.05
C ALA A 108 -5.27 -3.65 10.56
N VAL A 109 -4.62 -4.41 9.69
CA VAL A 109 -3.94 -5.66 10.10
C VAL A 109 -2.45 -5.67 9.77
N LEU A 110 -1.87 -4.52 9.50
CA LEU A 110 -0.42 -4.36 9.34
C LEU A 110 0.24 -4.27 10.72
N ASP A 111 1.33 -4.98 10.90
CA ASP A 111 2.18 -4.90 12.08
C ASP A 111 3.65 -5.04 11.71
N GLN A 112 4.53 -4.91 12.69
CA GLN A 112 5.95 -4.96 12.48
C GLN A 112 6.41 -6.32 11.93
N ASP A 113 5.86 -7.41 12.44
CA ASP A 113 6.21 -8.77 11.97
C ASP A 113 5.85 -8.95 10.50
N TYR A 114 4.74 -8.38 10.07
CA TYR A 114 4.31 -8.44 8.68
C TYR A 114 5.28 -7.69 7.76
N PHE A 115 5.74 -6.52 8.17
CA PHE A 115 6.76 -5.77 7.41
C PHE A 115 8.09 -6.53 7.35
N GLU A 116 8.51 -7.14 8.45
CA GLU A 116 9.73 -7.92 8.49
C GLU A 116 9.67 -9.15 7.57
N GLN A 117 8.55 -9.85 7.56
CA GLN A 117 8.30 -10.96 6.63
C GLN A 117 8.37 -10.51 5.18
N ALA A 118 7.79 -9.36 4.86
CA ALA A 118 7.84 -8.79 3.51
C ALA A 118 9.27 -8.46 3.08
N LEU A 119 10.05 -7.85 3.95
CA LEU A 119 11.45 -7.52 3.68
C LEU A 119 12.31 -8.78 3.50
N GLN A 120 12.10 -9.80 4.33
CA GLN A 120 12.79 -11.08 4.19
C GLN A 120 12.43 -11.78 2.87
N ALA A 121 11.17 -11.71 2.46
CA ALA A 121 10.73 -12.26 1.20
C ALA A 121 11.39 -11.56 0.00
N LEU A 122 11.69 -10.28 0.09
CA LEU A 122 12.42 -9.54 -0.95
C LEU A 122 13.87 -9.96 -1.10
N ASP A 123 14.45 -10.63 -0.12
CA ASP A 123 15.79 -11.25 -0.25
C ASP A 123 15.75 -12.45 -1.21
N LYS A 124 14.60 -13.02 -1.46
CA LYS A 124 14.41 -14.24 -2.28
C LYS A 124 13.70 -13.97 -3.60
N ALA A 125 12.95 -12.87 -3.71
CA ALA A 125 12.18 -12.54 -4.90
C ALA A 125 12.16 -11.03 -5.13
N PRO A 126 12.16 -10.56 -6.39
CA PRO A 126 12.16 -9.12 -6.69
C PRO A 126 10.82 -8.45 -6.41
N VAL A 127 9.75 -9.20 -6.22
CA VAL A 127 8.41 -8.70 -5.93
C VAL A 127 7.74 -9.58 -4.88
N VAL A 128 7.04 -8.94 -3.97
CA VAL A 128 6.29 -9.60 -2.90
C VAL A 128 4.90 -9.01 -2.83
N PHE A 129 3.89 -9.85 -2.71
CA PHE A 129 2.50 -9.46 -2.52
C PHE A 129 1.99 -9.94 -1.18
N GLY A 130 1.35 -9.04 -0.44
CA GLY A 130 0.57 -9.38 0.75
C GLY A 130 -0.90 -9.42 0.41
N PRO A 131 -1.52 -10.60 0.25
CA PRO A 131 -2.93 -10.70 -0.12
C PRO A 131 -3.84 -10.28 1.03
N SER A 132 -4.99 -9.70 0.68
CA SER A 132 -6.08 -9.43 1.61
C SER A 132 -7.14 -10.53 1.55
N GLU A 133 -8.03 -10.55 2.55
CA GLU A 133 -9.11 -11.54 2.63
C GLU A 133 -10.13 -11.39 1.49
N ASP A 134 -10.24 -10.20 0.92
CA ASP A 134 -11.17 -9.91 -0.18
C ASP A 134 -10.62 -10.23 -1.59
N GLY A 135 -9.43 -10.86 -1.67
CA GLY A 135 -8.79 -11.21 -2.94
C GLY A 135 -7.91 -10.11 -3.54
N GLY A 136 -7.78 -8.97 -2.88
CA GLY A 136 -6.86 -7.90 -3.25
C GLY A 136 -5.51 -8.04 -2.53
N TYR A 137 -4.75 -6.95 -2.52
CA TYR A 137 -3.47 -6.87 -1.85
C TYR A 137 -3.49 -5.76 -0.79
N VAL A 138 -2.93 -6.05 0.38
CA VAL A 138 -2.71 -5.07 1.44
C VAL A 138 -1.29 -4.49 1.37
N LEU A 139 -0.39 -5.20 0.72
CA LEU A 139 1.00 -4.82 0.60
C LEU A 139 1.56 -5.27 -0.76
N ILE A 140 2.36 -4.42 -1.36
CA ILE A 140 3.22 -4.76 -2.50
C ILE A 140 4.64 -4.32 -2.15
N GLY A 141 5.59 -5.23 -2.31
CA GLY A 141 7.00 -4.94 -2.10
C GLY A 141 7.82 -5.23 -3.35
N SER A 142 8.89 -4.50 -3.52
CA SER A 142 9.82 -4.72 -4.63
C SER A 142 11.25 -4.34 -4.28
N SER A 143 12.19 -5.02 -4.95
CA SER A 143 13.61 -4.70 -4.94
C SER A 143 14.15 -4.38 -6.34
N SER A 144 13.31 -4.34 -7.36
CA SER A 144 13.71 -4.11 -8.75
C SER A 144 12.96 -2.95 -9.38
N GLN A 145 13.63 -1.84 -9.61
CA GLN A 145 13.06 -0.65 -10.22
C GLN A 145 12.58 -0.89 -11.65
N ALA A 146 13.30 -1.72 -12.42
CA ALA A 146 12.99 -1.97 -13.82
C ALA A 146 11.60 -2.58 -14.06
N LEU A 147 11.01 -3.21 -13.05
CA LEU A 147 9.69 -3.82 -13.16
C LEU A 147 8.54 -2.80 -13.13
N TRP A 148 8.77 -1.59 -12.62
CA TRP A 148 7.71 -0.65 -12.27
C TRP A 148 7.64 0.53 -13.22
N HIS A 149 7.53 0.25 -14.53
CA HIS A 149 7.20 1.30 -15.50
C HIS A 149 5.71 1.62 -15.40
N PRO A 150 5.30 2.87 -15.08
CA PRO A 150 3.90 3.18 -14.77
C PRO A 150 2.91 2.80 -15.87
N LYS A 151 3.29 2.96 -17.15
CA LYS A 151 2.41 2.65 -18.28
C LYS A 151 2.02 1.17 -18.37
N ARG A 152 2.83 0.27 -17.82
CA ARG A 152 2.52 -1.17 -17.79
C ARG A 152 1.40 -1.51 -16.80
N PHE A 153 1.09 -0.60 -15.88
CA PHE A 153 0.16 -0.81 -14.78
C PHE A 153 -1.16 -0.07 -14.95
N ARG A 154 -1.33 0.65 -16.05
CA ARG A 154 -2.61 1.27 -16.36
C ARG A 154 -3.69 0.21 -16.47
N GLY A 155 -4.81 0.41 -15.75
CA GLY A 155 -5.92 -0.53 -15.71
C GLY A 155 -5.71 -1.76 -14.83
N VAL A 156 -4.54 -1.94 -14.22
CA VAL A 156 -4.29 -3.04 -13.29
C VAL A 156 -5.03 -2.79 -11.98
N ARG A 157 -5.76 -3.78 -11.50
CA ARG A 157 -6.50 -3.73 -10.24
C ARG A 157 -5.69 -4.38 -9.12
N PHE A 158 -5.50 -3.62 -8.05
CA PHE A 158 -4.79 -4.09 -6.85
C PHE A 158 -5.73 -4.32 -5.67
N GLY A 159 -7.00 -3.93 -5.77
CA GLY A 159 -8.00 -4.13 -4.73
C GLY A 159 -9.19 -4.93 -5.23
N GLY A 160 -9.93 -5.55 -4.29
CA GLY A 160 -11.13 -6.32 -4.55
C GLY A 160 -10.88 -7.78 -4.89
N GLU A 161 -11.96 -8.54 -5.01
CA GLU A 161 -11.94 -10.00 -5.14
C GLU A 161 -11.20 -10.50 -6.39
N GLN A 162 -11.12 -9.68 -7.42
CA GLN A 162 -10.57 -10.09 -8.70
C GLN A 162 -9.09 -9.75 -8.88
N ALA A 163 -8.48 -9.03 -7.97
CA ALA A 163 -7.08 -8.60 -8.13
C ALA A 163 -6.11 -9.78 -8.18
N LEU A 164 -6.33 -10.81 -7.36
CA LEU A 164 -5.55 -12.06 -7.40
C LEU A 164 -5.92 -12.94 -8.59
N ALA A 165 -7.21 -12.97 -8.96
CA ALA A 165 -7.72 -13.85 -10.00
C ALA A 165 -7.42 -13.34 -11.42
N ASP A 166 -7.35 -12.03 -11.62
CA ASP A 166 -7.16 -11.43 -12.94
C ASP A 166 -5.77 -11.65 -13.53
N ASN A 167 -4.81 -12.16 -12.76
CA ASN A 167 -3.40 -12.15 -13.17
C ASN A 167 -3.00 -10.80 -13.82
N GLY A 168 -3.77 -9.75 -13.51
CA GLY A 168 -3.63 -8.43 -14.10
C GLY A 168 -2.40 -7.68 -13.63
N LEU A 169 -1.69 -8.27 -12.71
CA LEU A 169 -0.31 -7.89 -12.48
C LEU A 169 0.45 -8.24 -13.75
N PRO A 170 1.21 -7.29 -14.31
CA PRO A 170 2.11 -7.62 -15.40
C PRO A 170 2.77 -8.91 -15.01
N GLN A 171 2.68 -9.89 -15.87
CA GLN A 171 3.22 -11.19 -15.60
C GLN A 171 4.67 -11.02 -15.23
N PHE A 172 4.95 -11.10 -13.95
CA PHE A 172 6.29 -11.32 -13.50
C PHE A 172 6.60 -12.74 -13.90
N GLU A 173 7.26 -12.88 -15.05
CA GLU A 173 7.56 -14.16 -15.64
C GLU A 173 8.27 -15.07 -14.63
N GLY A 174 7.72 -16.24 -14.46
CA GLY A 174 8.30 -17.25 -13.60
C GLY A 174 8.04 -17.03 -12.10
N SER A 175 8.85 -17.67 -11.29
CA SER A 175 8.75 -17.72 -9.83
C SER A 175 9.23 -16.44 -9.12
N ASN A 176 9.21 -15.30 -9.80
CA ASN A 176 9.79 -14.05 -9.30
C ASN A 176 8.84 -13.23 -8.42
N ALA A 177 7.59 -13.62 -8.32
CA ALA A 177 6.63 -13.03 -7.40
C ALA A 177 6.33 -14.01 -6.28
N TRP A 178 6.37 -13.54 -5.05
CA TRP A 178 6.11 -14.37 -3.88
C TRP A 178 5.03 -13.76 -3.01
N ALA A 179 3.99 -14.55 -2.70
CA ALA A 179 2.98 -14.15 -1.75
C ALA A 179 3.48 -14.40 -0.33
N ILE A 180 3.32 -13.40 0.54
CA ILE A 180 3.56 -13.59 1.96
C ILE A 180 2.46 -14.48 2.51
N SER A 181 2.82 -15.67 3.01
CA SER A 181 1.90 -16.48 3.80
C SER A 181 1.79 -15.79 5.17
N GLY A 182 0.85 -14.87 5.28
CA GLY A 182 0.61 -14.16 6.53
C GLY A 182 -0.08 -15.04 7.54
N SER A 183 0.08 -14.70 8.80
CA SER A 183 -0.68 -15.14 9.96
C SER A 183 -2.20 -14.95 9.84
N ARG A 184 -2.71 -14.69 8.68
CA ARG A 184 -4.11 -14.40 8.34
C ARG A 184 -4.80 -15.43 7.51
N THR A 185 -4.11 -16.37 7.01
CA THR A 185 -4.79 -17.60 6.75
C THR A 185 -5.13 -18.14 8.12
N LYS A 186 -6.24 -17.70 8.69
CA LYS A 186 -6.95 -18.56 9.60
C LYS A 186 -7.05 -19.85 8.83
N SER A 187 -6.31 -20.84 9.25
CA SER A 187 -6.58 -22.20 8.91
C SER A 187 -8.07 -22.37 9.20
N GLY A 188 -8.87 -22.21 8.17
CA GLY A 188 -10.27 -22.56 8.25
C GLY A 188 -10.31 -24.06 8.46
N LYS A 189 -10.76 -24.46 9.58
CA LYS A 189 -11.50 -25.67 9.74
C LYS A 189 -12.94 -25.29 9.86
#